data_12f28a48ad9a9e10a7675aa7cefc41e0
#
_entry.id   12f28a48ad9a9e10a7675aa7cefc41e0
#
_cell.length_a   1.000
_cell.length_b   1.000
_cell.length_c   1.000
_cell.angle_alpha   90.00
_cell.angle_beta   90.00
_cell.angle_gamma   90.00
#
_symmetry.space_group_name_H-M   'P 1'
#
loop_
_entity.id
_entity.type
_entity.pdbx_description
1 polymer ?
#
loop_
_entity_poly.entity_id
_entity_poly.type
_entity_poly.pdbx_seq_one_letter_code
_entity_poly.pdbx_strand_id
1 'polypeptide(L)'
;MEISNKKKEAYYTATQMQLVRTRFFGNRSAMIAGSILLFMIVCSLFAGFLSPYDPTIAGRDKNYENGAPQIPMFWDENGFSPRPFLHTLTKYRGADTNFRWVYKTDTEKRRYVYFFVKGWEYKYFNYNINLPGKALDFKIPGFTFDTHLFGVDEGGIHIFGTDKAG
;
A
#
# COMPACT_ATOMS: atom_id res chain seq x y z
N MET A 1 24.30 5.34 -46.85
CA MET A 1 23.32 6.40 -47.15
C MET A 1 21.90 5.86 -47.22
N GLU A 2 21.68 4.65 -47.67
CA GLU A 2 20.37 3.99 -47.85
C GLU A 2 19.61 3.69 -46.54
N ILE A 3 20.30 3.31 -45.46
CA ILE A 3 19.70 2.99 -44.14
C ILE A 3 19.10 4.26 -43.49
N SER A 4 19.68 5.44 -43.74
CA SER A 4 19.19 6.72 -43.22
C SER A 4 17.87 7.14 -43.89
N ASN A 5 17.71 6.84 -45.18
CA ASN A 5 16.52 7.18 -45.94
C ASN A 5 15.34 6.27 -45.55
N LYS A 6 15.55 4.96 -45.39
CA LYS A 6 14.52 4.04 -44.93
C LYS A 6 13.96 4.40 -43.54
N LYS A 7 14.83 4.87 -42.62
CA LYS A 7 14.37 5.35 -41.29
C LYS A 7 13.52 6.61 -41.40
N LYS A 8 13.85 7.54 -42.32
CA LYS A 8 13.06 8.75 -42.54
C LYS A 8 11.71 8.43 -43.17
N GLU A 9 11.65 7.57 -44.18
CA GLU A 9 10.39 7.14 -44.79
C GLU A 9 9.46 6.42 -43.78
N ALA A 10 10.00 5.51 -42.97
CA ALA A 10 9.26 4.85 -41.91
C ALA A 10 8.71 5.84 -40.86
N TYR A 11 9.39 6.95 -40.60
CA TYR A 11 8.92 8.00 -39.72
C TYR A 11 7.74 8.79 -40.28
N TYR A 12 7.74 9.09 -41.59
CA TYR A 12 6.68 9.83 -42.27
C TYR A 12 5.41 8.99 -42.50
N THR A 13 5.55 7.67 -42.61
CA THR A 13 4.44 6.73 -42.78
C THR A 13 3.93 6.15 -41.45
N ALA A 14 4.59 6.42 -40.33
CA ALA A 14 4.24 5.89 -39.03
C ALA A 14 2.93 6.52 -38.50
N THR A 15 2.04 5.70 -37.98
CA THR A 15 0.84 6.18 -37.29
C THR A 15 1.21 6.96 -36.02
N GLN A 16 0.34 7.88 -35.56
CA GLN A 16 0.58 8.65 -34.33
C GLN A 16 0.96 7.76 -33.14
N MET A 17 0.30 6.61 -33.00
CA MET A 17 0.60 5.66 -31.93
C MET A 17 2.02 5.07 -32.04
N GLN A 18 2.48 4.77 -33.23
CA GLN A 18 3.84 4.28 -33.45
C GLN A 18 4.89 5.35 -33.09
N LEU A 19 4.64 6.61 -33.44
CA LEU A 19 5.51 7.73 -33.09
C LEU A 19 5.59 7.95 -31.57
N VAL A 20 4.45 7.94 -30.89
CA VAL A 20 4.37 8.07 -29.43
C VAL A 20 5.15 6.93 -28.76
N ARG A 21 4.91 5.68 -29.20
CA ARG A 21 5.61 4.50 -28.66
C ARG A 21 7.12 4.61 -28.86
N THR A 22 7.59 4.96 -30.07
CA THR A 22 9.01 5.07 -30.36
C THR A 22 9.67 6.17 -29.52
N ARG A 23 9.03 7.32 -29.37
CA ARG A 23 9.52 8.43 -28.54
C ARG A 23 9.53 8.07 -27.06
N PHE A 24 8.49 7.39 -26.58
CA PHE A 24 8.39 6.97 -25.19
C PHE A 24 9.51 6.00 -24.82
N PHE A 25 9.68 4.91 -25.57
CA PHE A 25 10.73 3.92 -25.34
C PHE A 25 12.14 4.41 -25.63
N GLY A 26 12.29 5.44 -26.44
CA GLY A 26 13.57 6.11 -26.69
C GLY A 26 14.01 7.08 -25.59
N ASN A 27 13.11 7.47 -24.70
CA ASN A 27 13.40 8.42 -23.63
C ASN A 27 13.47 7.70 -22.27
N ARG A 28 14.67 7.64 -21.68
CA ARG A 28 14.90 6.98 -20.38
C ARG A 28 14.08 7.59 -19.25
N SER A 29 13.97 8.92 -19.20
CA SER A 29 13.16 9.60 -18.16
C SER A 29 11.68 9.26 -18.29
N ALA A 30 11.14 9.19 -19.50
CA ALA A 30 9.76 8.80 -19.74
C ALA A 30 9.50 7.34 -19.32
N MET A 31 10.46 6.44 -19.58
CA MET A 31 10.36 5.05 -19.14
C MET A 31 10.37 4.90 -17.62
N ILE A 32 11.26 5.63 -16.93
CA ILE A 32 11.32 5.63 -15.46
C ILE A 32 9.99 6.15 -14.89
N ALA A 33 9.53 7.31 -15.37
CA ALA A 33 8.26 7.90 -14.91
C ALA A 33 7.06 6.98 -15.18
N GLY A 34 7.01 6.38 -16.38
CA GLY A 34 5.97 5.41 -16.75
C GLY A 34 5.99 4.15 -15.88
N SER A 35 7.17 3.66 -15.51
CA SER A 35 7.32 2.51 -14.63
C SER A 35 6.85 2.81 -13.21
N ILE A 36 7.18 4.00 -12.68
CA ILE A 36 6.70 4.44 -11.36
C ILE A 36 5.17 4.55 -11.38
N LEU A 37 4.61 5.17 -12.41
CA LEU A 37 3.17 5.33 -12.54
C LEU A 37 2.47 3.97 -12.65
N LEU A 38 2.99 3.05 -13.45
CA LEU A 38 2.47 1.69 -13.57
C LEU A 38 2.53 0.96 -12.21
N PHE A 39 3.65 1.08 -11.49
CA PHE A 39 3.80 0.52 -10.15
C PHE A 39 2.74 1.06 -9.18
N MET A 40 2.50 2.38 -9.18
CA MET A 40 1.46 3.00 -8.34
C MET A 40 0.06 2.49 -8.70
N ILE A 41 -0.25 2.33 -9.99
CA ILE A 41 -1.53 1.77 -10.44
C ILE A 41 -1.68 0.33 -9.94
N VAL A 42 -0.64 -0.50 -10.08
CA VAL A 42 -0.66 -1.88 -9.58
C VAL A 42 -0.86 -1.92 -8.07
N CYS A 43 -0.13 -1.10 -7.30
CA CYS A 43 -0.34 -1.01 -5.84
C CYS A 43 -1.76 -0.57 -5.49
N SER A 44 -2.34 0.36 -6.23
CA SER A 44 -3.72 0.80 -6.03
C SER A 44 -4.74 -0.31 -6.31
N LEU A 45 -4.53 -1.07 -7.39
CA LEU A 45 -5.39 -2.21 -7.71
C LEU A 45 -5.33 -3.31 -6.65
N PHE A 46 -4.17 -3.52 -6.04
CA PHE A 46 -3.97 -4.53 -4.99
C PHE A 46 -4.02 -3.93 -3.58
N ALA A 47 -4.56 -2.71 -3.40
CA ALA A 47 -4.56 -2.02 -2.11
C ALA A 47 -5.21 -2.84 -0.99
N GLY A 48 -6.33 -3.51 -1.24
CA GLY A 48 -6.99 -4.37 -0.26
C GLY A 48 -6.11 -5.55 0.18
N PHE A 49 -5.39 -6.17 -0.76
CA PHE A 49 -4.45 -7.24 -0.46
C PHE A 49 -3.21 -6.75 0.29
N LEU A 50 -2.70 -5.57 -0.06
CA LEU A 50 -1.50 -4.96 0.54
C LEU A 50 -1.77 -4.35 1.93
N SER A 51 -3.04 -3.96 2.22
CA SER A 51 -3.41 -3.36 3.50
C SER A 51 -3.68 -4.42 4.55
N PRO A 52 -2.90 -4.48 5.65
CA PRO A 52 -3.07 -5.49 6.70
C PRO A 52 -4.22 -5.19 7.67
N TYR A 53 -4.88 -4.05 7.56
CA TYR A 53 -5.95 -3.60 8.45
C TYR A 53 -7.09 -2.92 7.67
N ASP A 54 -8.28 -2.97 8.26
CA ASP A 54 -9.47 -2.33 7.71
C ASP A 54 -9.35 -0.79 7.81
N PRO A 55 -9.34 -0.07 6.70
CA PRO A 55 -9.23 1.39 6.70
C PRO A 55 -10.42 2.09 7.35
N THR A 56 -11.57 1.39 7.50
CA THR A 56 -12.76 1.96 8.15
C THR A 56 -12.70 1.88 9.67
N ILE A 57 -11.91 0.96 10.22
CA ILE A 57 -11.75 0.73 11.66
C ILE A 57 -10.45 1.36 12.17
N ALA A 58 -9.42 1.43 11.34
CA ALA A 58 -8.09 1.90 11.71
C ALA A 58 -8.10 3.30 12.36
N GLY A 59 -8.96 4.21 11.91
CA GLY A 59 -9.09 5.54 12.48
C GLY A 59 -9.81 5.61 13.85
N ARG A 60 -10.08 4.48 14.50
CA ARG A 60 -10.79 4.44 15.81
C ARG A 60 -9.91 3.96 16.96
N ASP A 61 -8.72 3.48 16.68
CA ASP A 61 -7.82 3.02 17.76
C ASP A 61 -7.05 4.20 18.36
N LYS A 62 -7.67 4.85 19.34
CA LYS A 62 -7.08 5.97 20.10
C LYS A 62 -5.75 5.62 20.76
N ASN A 63 -5.39 4.35 20.86
CA ASN A 63 -4.13 3.92 21.44
C ASN A 63 -2.95 4.20 20.51
N TYR A 64 -3.20 4.36 19.21
CA TYR A 64 -2.17 4.60 18.20
C TYR A 64 -2.20 6.02 17.61
N GLU A 65 -2.98 6.96 18.16
CA GLU A 65 -2.96 8.37 17.69
C GLU A 65 -1.55 8.97 17.72
N ASN A 66 -1.07 9.47 16.58
CA ASN A 66 0.29 9.98 16.40
C ASN A 66 1.37 8.94 16.80
N GLY A 67 1.12 7.68 16.51
CA GLY A 67 2.04 6.58 16.79
C GLY A 67 3.27 6.63 15.89
N ALA A 68 4.42 6.28 16.47
CA ALA A 68 5.66 6.17 15.72
C ALA A 68 5.61 5.03 14.69
N PRO A 69 6.36 5.11 13.57
CA PRO A 69 6.50 4.02 12.62
C PRO A 69 6.98 2.73 13.30
N GLN A 70 6.33 1.63 12.98
CA GLN A 70 6.68 0.30 13.47
C GLN A 70 7.45 -0.45 12.39
N ILE A 71 8.75 -0.58 12.56
CA ILE A 71 9.61 -1.28 11.60
C ILE A 71 9.74 -2.74 12.04
N PRO A 72 9.39 -3.72 11.18
CA PRO A 72 9.62 -5.13 11.48
C PRO A 72 11.11 -5.40 11.69
N MET A 73 11.44 -6.09 12.76
CA MET A 73 12.81 -6.41 13.16
C MET A 73 13.02 -7.92 13.17
N PHE A 74 14.30 -8.32 13.00
CA PHE A 74 14.74 -9.71 13.13
C PHE A 74 15.62 -9.93 14.35
N TRP A 75 16.01 -8.84 15.04
CA TRP A 75 16.93 -8.86 16.16
C TRP A 75 16.47 -7.88 17.25
N ASP A 76 16.54 -8.31 18.51
CA ASP A 76 16.35 -7.47 19.69
C ASP A 76 17.27 -7.93 20.84
N GLU A 77 17.04 -7.42 22.06
CA GLU A 77 17.80 -7.80 23.27
C GLU A 77 17.67 -9.29 23.62
N ASN A 78 16.57 -9.93 23.22
CA ASN A 78 16.30 -11.36 23.44
C ASN A 78 16.88 -12.25 22.32
N GLY A 79 17.63 -11.68 21.37
CA GLY A 79 18.34 -12.38 20.31
C GLY A 79 17.62 -12.39 18.95
N PHE A 80 18.18 -13.17 18.03
CA PHE A 80 17.72 -13.29 16.66
C PHE A 80 16.44 -14.12 16.54
N SER A 81 15.52 -13.66 15.70
CA SER A 81 14.34 -14.41 15.28
C SER A 81 14.33 -14.57 13.76
N PRO A 82 14.14 -15.79 13.21
CA PRO A 82 14.03 -16.00 11.77
C PRO A 82 12.73 -15.42 11.17
N ARG A 83 11.74 -15.10 12.00
CA ARG A 83 10.52 -14.43 11.61
C ARG A 83 10.59 -12.96 11.99
N PRO A 84 10.20 -12.03 11.10
CA PRO A 84 10.10 -10.62 11.47
C PRO A 84 9.05 -10.44 12.56
N PHE A 85 9.34 -9.58 13.51
CA PHE A 85 8.43 -9.27 14.61
C PHE A 85 8.42 -7.76 14.88
N LEU A 86 7.41 -7.34 15.61
CA LEU A 86 7.20 -5.97 16.05
C LEU A 86 7.05 -5.97 17.57
N HIS A 87 7.50 -4.89 18.17
CA HIS A 87 7.19 -4.60 19.58
C HIS A 87 5.89 -3.81 19.69
N THR A 88 5.14 -4.07 20.75
CA THR A 88 3.92 -3.32 21.03
C THR A 88 4.28 -1.91 21.50
N LEU A 89 3.61 -0.90 20.94
CA LEU A 89 3.72 0.47 21.41
C LEU A 89 2.59 0.73 22.41
N THR A 90 2.96 1.10 23.62
CA THR A 90 2.00 1.47 24.67
C THR A 90 2.02 2.97 24.88
N LYS A 91 0.87 3.62 24.81
CA LYS A 91 0.71 5.03 25.07
C LYS A 91 0.83 5.27 26.57
N TYR A 92 1.78 6.10 26.96
CA TYR A 92 2.10 6.39 28.36
C TYR A 92 2.11 7.88 28.62
N ARG A 93 1.66 8.26 29.83
CA ARG A 93 1.67 9.63 30.33
C ARG A 93 1.98 9.62 31.81
N GLY A 94 3.08 10.25 32.22
CA GLY A 94 3.49 10.30 33.63
C GLY A 94 4.23 11.58 33.96
N ALA A 95 4.62 11.75 35.23
CA ALA A 95 5.37 12.90 35.72
C ALA A 95 6.76 13.00 35.08
N ASP A 96 7.37 11.88 34.72
CA ASP A 96 8.63 11.75 33.99
C ASP A 96 8.59 12.36 32.59
N THR A 97 7.41 12.42 31.98
CA THR A 97 7.17 12.99 30.65
C THR A 97 6.54 14.38 30.68
N ASN A 98 6.56 15.07 31.84
CA ASN A 98 5.83 16.33 32.04
C ASN A 98 4.34 16.21 31.65
N PHE A 99 3.72 15.08 31.93
CA PHE A 99 2.35 14.74 31.55
C PHE A 99 2.05 14.82 30.04
N ARG A 100 3.06 14.71 29.19
CA ARG A 100 2.91 14.55 27.73
C ARG A 100 2.69 13.08 27.39
N TRP A 101 1.87 12.85 26.36
CA TRP A 101 1.73 11.50 25.81
C TRP A 101 2.99 11.09 25.05
N VAL A 102 3.59 10.00 25.44
CA VAL A 102 4.73 9.37 24.75
C VAL A 102 4.43 7.90 24.51
N TYR A 103 5.07 7.32 23.50
CA TYR A 103 4.99 5.90 23.25
C TYR A 103 6.18 5.20 23.90
N LYS A 104 5.90 4.20 24.71
CA LYS A 104 6.90 3.25 25.21
C LYS A 104 6.80 1.97 24.41
N THR A 105 7.93 1.44 24.02
CA THR A 105 8.04 0.12 23.36
C THR A 105 8.05 -0.95 24.44
N ASP A 106 7.11 -1.88 24.36
CA ASP A 106 7.10 -3.08 25.19
C ASP A 106 7.96 -4.14 24.51
N THR A 107 9.20 -4.34 25.04
CA THR A 107 10.16 -5.30 24.52
C THR A 107 9.92 -6.73 25.00
N GLU A 108 9.03 -6.92 26.00
CA GLU A 108 8.74 -8.25 26.52
C GLU A 108 7.90 -9.09 25.57
N LYS A 109 7.00 -8.43 24.81
CA LYS A 109 6.10 -9.12 23.88
C LYS A 109 6.50 -8.88 22.42
N ARG A 110 6.93 -9.97 21.76
CA ARG A 110 7.15 -9.99 20.32
C ARG A 110 5.84 -10.34 19.60
N ARG A 111 5.38 -9.49 18.70
CA ARG A 111 4.27 -9.78 17.78
C ARG A 111 4.87 -10.17 16.43
N TYR A 112 4.69 -11.42 16.06
CA TYR A 112 5.25 -11.95 14.83
C TYR A 112 4.46 -11.51 13.60
N VAL A 113 5.17 -11.18 12.54
CA VAL A 113 4.57 -10.86 11.24
C VAL A 113 4.41 -12.17 10.46
N TYR A 114 3.20 -12.40 10.00
CA TYR A 114 2.84 -13.54 9.15
C TYR A 114 2.52 -13.06 7.75
N PHE A 115 2.76 -13.91 6.77
CA PHE A 115 2.40 -13.66 5.38
C PHE A 115 1.13 -14.43 5.02
N PHE A 116 0.35 -13.88 4.10
CA PHE A 116 -0.91 -14.45 3.61
C PHE A 116 -1.91 -14.74 4.73
N VAL A 117 -2.12 -13.74 5.59
CA VAL A 117 -3.05 -13.82 6.72
C VAL A 117 -4.47 -13.52 6.28
N LYS A 118 -5.43 -14.16 6.94
CA LYS A 118 -6.84 -13.80 6.84
C LYS A 118 -7.14 -12.59 7.71
N GLY A 119 -7.86 -11.64 7.17
CA GLY A 119 -8.23 -10.41 7.84
C GLY A 119 -9.62 -9.93 7.46
N TRP A 120 -9.78 -8.62 7.32
CA TRP A 120 -11.04 -8.01 6.93
C TRP A 120 -11.39 -8.30 5.47
N GLU A 121 -12.70 -8.33 5.16
CA GLU A 121 -13.18 -8.58 3.81
C GLU A 121 -13.11 -7.33 2.96
N TYR A 122 -12.45 -7.41 1.81
CA TYR A 122 -12.42 -6.35 0.81
C TYR A 122 -12.99 -6.82 -0.52
N LYS A 123 -13.57 -5.87 -1.29
CA LYS A 123 -14.27 -6.16 -2.54
C LYS A 123 -13.58 -5.48 -3.72
N TYR A 124 -13.28 -6.27 -4.74
CA TYR A 124 -12.84 -5.75 -6.03
C TYR A 124 -14.01 -5.67 -7.01
N PHE A 125 -13.97 -4.68 -7.89
CA PHE A 125 -14.93 -4.48 -8.99
C PHE A 125 -16.40 -4.28 -8.57
N ASN A 126 -16.66 -3.82 -7.35
CA ASN A 126 -18.01 -3.49 -6.90
C ASN A 126 -18.38 -2.07 -7.38
N TYR A 127 -18.92 -1.96 -8.57
CA TYR A 127 -19.34 -0.68 -9.14
C TYR A 127 -20.86 -0.60 -9.27
N ASN A 128 -21.44 0.47 -8.70
CA ASN A 128 -22.83 0.87 -8.95
C ASN A 128 -22.78 2.04 -9.93
N ILE A 129 -23.12 1.80 -11.18
CA ILE A 129 -23.17 2.85 -12.21
C ILE A 129 -24.58 3.38 -12.27
N ASN A 130 -24.81 4.53 -11.62
CA ASN A 130 -26.07 5.27 -11.71
C ASN A 130 -25.95 6.23 -12.90
N LEU A 131 -26.62 5.93 -14.02
CA LEU A 131 -26.71 6.85 -15.14
C LEU A 131 -27.84 7.88 -14.88
N PRO A 132 -27.51 9.19 -14.80
CA PRO A 132 -28.53 10.21 -14.63
C PRO A 132 -29.49 10.21 -15.83
N GLY A 133 -30.76 9.95 -15.57
CA GLY A 133 -31.84 9.99 -16.60
C GLY A 133 -32.26 8.64 -17.18
N LYS A 134 -31.70 7.52 -16.77
CA LYS A 134 -32.19 6.17 -17.12
C LYS A 134 -32.27 5.30 -15.87
N ALA A 135 -33.42 4.64 -15.70
CA ALA A 135 -33.65 3.69 -14.58
C ALA A 135 -32.95 2.33 -14.79
N LEU A 136 -31.69 2.36 -15.24
CA LEU A 136 -30.84 1.19 -15.40
C LEU A 136 -29.70 1.30 -14.40
N ASP A 137 -29.94 0.78 -13.19
CA ASP A 137 -28.91 0.51 -12.20
C ASP A 137 -28.11 -0.73 -12.64
N PHE A 138 -26.96 -0.51 -13.23
CA PHE A 138 -26.06 -1.61 -13.56
C PHE A 138 -25.14 -1.88 -12.40
N LYS A 139 -25.41 -2.97 -11.67
CA LYS A 139 -24.59 -3.43 -10.54
C LYS A 139 -23.65 -4.54 -11.02
N ILE A 140 -22.35 -4.26 -11.02
CA ILE A 140 -21.34 -5.28 -11.24
C ILE A 140 -21.06 -5.92 -9.88
N PRO A 141 -21.37 -7.23 -9.68
CA PRO A 141 -21.04 -7.92 -8.44
C PRO A 141 -19.53 -8.02 -8.31
N GLY A 142 -18.98 -7.49 -7.21
CA GLY A 142 -17.55 -7.60 -6.91
C GLY A 142 -17.19 -8.96 -6.35
N PHE A 143 -15.91 -9.31 -6.47
CA PHE A 143 -15.32 -10.46 -5.80
C PHE A 143 -14.89 -10.06 -4.40
N THR A 144 -15.24 -10.86 -3.38
CA THR A 144 -14.85 -10.65 -1.99
C THR A 144 -13.64 -11.51 -1.66
N PHE A 145 -12.62 -10.90 -1.06
CA PHE A 145 -11.41 -11.55 -0.58
C PHE A 145 -11.17 -11.18 0.89
N ASP A 146 -10.50 -12.07 1.63
CA ASP A 146 -10.17 -11.91 3.04
C ASP A 146 -8.67 -12.08 3.33
N THR A 147 -7.88 -12.31 2.30
CA THR A 147 -6.46 -12.64 2.42
C THR A 147 -5.61 -11.41 2.17
N HIS A 148 -4.69 -11.11 3.10
CA HIS A 148 -3.76 -9.98 3.05
C HIS A 148 -2.33 -10.47 2.93
N LEU A 149 -1.46 -9.67 2.29
CA LEU A 149 -0.06 -10.02 2.06
C LEU A 149 0.68 -10.28 3.36
N PHE A 150 0.42 -9.49 4.39
CA PHE A 150 1.05 -9.62 5.71
C PHE A 150 0.10 -9.12 6.81
N GLY A 151 0.34 -9.56 8.03
CA GLY A 151 -0.42 -9.16 9.21
C GLY A 151 0.24 -9.64 10.49
N VAL A 152 -0.33 -9.31 11.63
CA VAL A 152 0.05 -9.79 12.97
C VAL A 152 -1.14 -10.45 13.64
N ASP A 153 -0.86 -11.28 14.65
CA ASP A 153 -1.91 -12.01 15.38
C ASP A 153 -2.86 -11.08 16.12
N GLU A 154 -2.34 -10.00 16.72
CA GLU A 154 -3.14 -9.06 17.51
C GLU A 154 -2.76 -7.61 17.17
N GLY A 155 -3.79 -6.76 17.04
CA GLY A 155 -3.63 -5.34 16.73
C GLY A 155 -3.24 -5.07 15.27
N GLY A 156 -2.95 -3.80 14.97
CA GLY A 156 -2.55 -3.35 13.64
C GLY A 156 -1.03 -3.32 13.45
N ILE A 157 -0.62 -3.25 12.20
CA ILE A 157 0.77 -2.92 11.82
C ILE A 157 0.77 -1.50 11.25
N HIS A 158 1.50 -0.60 11.88
CA HIS A 158 1.62 0.79 11.46
C HIS A 158 3.04 1.08 10.97
N ILE A 159 3.40 0.56 9.78
CA ILE A 159 4.77 0.68 9.22
C ILE A 159 5.19 2.14 9.06
N PHE A 160 4.28 3.01 8.65
CA PHE A 160 4.54 4.43 8.44
C PHE A 160 4.12 5.31 9.63
N GLY A 161 3.73 4.70 10.75
CA GLY A 161 3.11 5.41 11.87
C GLY A 161 1.66 5.75 11.60
N THR A 162 1.07 6.51 12.52
CA THR A 162 -0.33 6.94 12.45
C THR A 162 -0.44 8.44 12.65
N ASP A 163 -1.52 9.01 12.14
CA ASP A 163 -1.89 10.40 12.34
C ASP A 163 -2.76 10.60 13.61
N LYS A 164 -3.47 11.73 13.69
CA LYS A 164 -4.40 12.02 14.80
C LYS A 164 -5.64 11.13 14.83
N ALA A 165 -5.92 10.45 13.76
CA ALA A 165 -7.07 9.55 13.67
C ALA A 165 -6.74 8.13 14.16
N GLY A 166 -5.44 7.78 14.24
CA GLY A 166 -4.94 6.47 14.68
C GLY A 166 -4.61 5.50 13.57
#